data_c0acb4b6b0d85d1be923e4bd21968c4d
#
_entry.id   c0acb4b6b0d85d1be923e4bd21968c4d
#
_cell.length_a   1.000
_cell.length_b   1.000
_cell.length_c   1.000
_cell.angle_alpha   90.00
_cell.angle_beta   90.00
_cell.angle_gamma   90.00
#
_symmetry.space_group_name_H-M   'P 1'
#
loop_
_entity.id
_entity.type
_entity.pdbx_description
1 polymer ?
#
loop_
_entity_poly.entity_id
_entity_poly.type
_entity_poly.pdbx_seq_one_letter_code
_entity_poly.pdbx_strand_id
1 'polypeptide(L)'
;MKNVVKKATPAAIAVLRQATAIAPLRMKASDGLLPSNAHLKQSPVSDHNTGLAVDLTHDPKNGIDCVEIFEKLKEDKRVKYLIFQGKIWSKEKAKQGNRQYTGSNPHNKHLHISIESALCADTSPWFWWMNQPKIINQVISKVTPVPVKKAYTKQVCTCCKLHSTKS
;
A
#
# COMPACT_ATOMS: atom_id res chain seq x y z
N MET A 1 -31.14 7.24 -9.41
CA MET A 1 -30.44 5.98 -9.04
C MET A 1 -29.07 5.99 -9.68
N LYS A 2 -27.97 5.71 -8.95
CA LYS A 2 -26.65 5.51 -9.57
C LYS A 2 -26.72 4.24 -10.42
N ASN A 3 -26.18 4.29 -11.65
CA ASN A 3 -26.11 3.10 -12.51
C ASN A 3 -25.20 2.06 -11.86
N VAL A 4 -25.72 0.85 -11.65
CA VAL A 4 -24.94 -0.28 -11.13
C VAL A 4 -24.03 -0.79 -12.24
N VAL A 5 -22.72 -0.79 -12.01
CA VAL A 5 -21.72 -1.24 -12.97
C VAL A 5 -21.44 -2.74 -12.82
N LYS A 6 -21.07 -3.39 -13.93
CA LYS A 6 -20.68 -4.81 -13.94
C LYS A 6 -19.17 -5.03 -13.74
N LYS A 7 -18.39 -3.96 -13.66
CA LYS A 7 -16.92 -4.04 -13.54
C LYS A 7 -16.40 -2.99 -12.56
N ALA A 8 -15.53 -3.41 -11.66
CA ALA A 8 -14.82 -2.49 -10.78
C ALA A 8 -13.78 -1.66 -11.55
N THR A 9 -13.48 -0.49 -11.03
CA THR A 9 -12.50 0.41 -11.62
C THR A 9 -11.08 -0.12 -11.52
N PRO A 10 -10.15 0.27 -12.43
CA PRO A 10 -8.76 -0.15 -12.39
C PRO A 10 -8.08 0.14 -11.04
N ALA A 11 -8.36 1.30 -10.44
CA ALA A 11 -7.82 1.69 -9.14
C ALA A 11 -8.27 0.72 -8.02
N ALA A 12 -9.56 0.35 -7.97
CA ALA A 12 -10.10 -0.60 -7.00
C ALA A 12 -9.50 -2.01 -7.17
N ILE A 13 -9.38 -2.48 -8.40
CA ILE A 13 -8.75 -3.78 -8.71
C ILE A 13 -7.28 -3.77 -8.29
N ALA A 14 -6.56 -2.66 -8.49
CA ALA A 14 -5.16 -2.52 -8.14
C ALA A 14 -4.90 -2.68 -6.64
N VAL A 15 -5.81 -2.25 -5.75
CA VAL A 15 -5.68 -2.46 -4.30
C VAL A 15 -5.52 -3.94 -3.97
N LEU A 16 -6.45 -4.79 -4.39
CA LEU A 16 -6.42 -6.23 -4.06
C LEU A 16 -5.25 -6.95 -4.73
N ARG A 17 -4.94 -6.60 -5.97
CA ARG A 17 -3.80 -7.16 -6.70
C ARG A 17 -2.49 -6.84 -6.00
N GLN A 18 -2.27 -5.59 -5.62
CA GLN A 18 -1.04 -5.14 -4.97
C GLN A 18 -0.94 -5.67 -3.53
N ALA A 19 -2.03 -5.69 -2.77
CA ALA A 19 -2.07 -6.33 -1.46
C ALA A 19 -1.67 -7.81 -1.53
N THR A 20 -2.15 -8.54 -2.55
CA THR A 20 -1.77 -9.95 -2.75
C THR A 20 -0.32 -10.10 -3.19
N ALA A 21 0.23 -9.17 -3.98
CA ALA A 21 1.64 -9.20 -4.37
C ALA A 21 2.58 -8.98 -3.17
N ILE A 22 2.20 -8.12 -2.23
CA ILE A 22 2.98 -7.83 -1.02
C ILE A 22 2.84 -8.95 0.01
N ALA A 23 1.64 -9.49 0.17
CA ALA A 23 1.28 -10.51 1.14
C ALA A 23 0.60 -11.71 0.44
N PRO A 24 1.35 -12.60 -0.22
CA PRO A 24 0.79 -13.69 -1.05
C PRO A 24 -0.07 -14.67 -0.26
N LEU A 25 0.23 -14.86 1.03
CA LEU A 25 -0.46 -15.80 1.93
C LEU A 25 -1.65 -15.17 2.66
N ARG A 26 -1.97 -13.89 2.40
CA ARG A 26 -3.07 -13.19 3.08
C ARG A 26 -4.43 -13.87 2.84
N MET A 27 -5.29 -13.84 3.82
CA MET A 27 -6.71 -14.19 3.68
C MET A 27 -7.44 -13.19 2.77
N LYS A 28 -8.50 -13.67 2.10
CA LYS A 28 -9.32 -12.91 1.15
C LYS A 28 -10.83 -13.05 1.44
N ALA A 29 -11.19 -13.59 2.60
CA ALA A 29 -12.57 -13.96 2.92
C ALA A 29 -13.55 -12.78 2.92
N SER A 30 -13.06 -11.57 3.12
CA SER A 30 -13.86 -10.34 3.10
C SER A 30 -13.42 -9.37 2.01
N ASP A 31 -12.64 -9.83 1.03
CA ASP A 31 -12.32 -9.01 -0.15
C ASP A 31 -13.60 -8.79 -0.97
N GLY A 32 -13.81 -7.55 -1.42
CA GLY A 32 -14.99 -7.19 -2.20
C GLY A 32 -14.71 -6.04 -3.16
N LEU A 33 -15.23 -6.12 -4.39
CA LEU A 33 -15.14 -5.07 -5.40
C LEU A 33 -16.52 -4.58 -5.84
N LEU A 34 -17.44 -5.51 -6.08
CA LEU A 34 -18.77 -5.22 -6.58
C LEU A 34 -19.83 -5.66 -5.55
N PRO A 35 -20.99 -5.02 -5.55
CA PRO A 35 -22.05 -5.36 -4.61
C PRO A 35 -22.69 -6.71 -4.94
N SER A 36 -23.09 -7.43 -3.90
CA SER A 36 -24.09 -8.51 -4.05
C SER A 36 -25.48 -7.91 -4.24
N ASN A 37 -26.44 -8.74 -4.70
CA ASN A 37 -27.85 -8.32 -4.80
C ASN A 37 -28.45 -7.89 -3.45
N ALA A 38 -28.02 -8.50 -2.35
CA ALA A 38 -28.41 -8.09 -1.00
C ALA A 38 -27.85 -6.71 -0.65
N HIS A 39 -26.57 -6.46 -0.96
CA HIS A 39 -25.92 -5.17 -0.72
C HIS A 39 -26.58 -4.03 -1.50
N LEU A 40 -26.97 -4.27 -2.76
CA LEU A 40 -27.69 -3.29 -3.57
C LEU A 40 -28.99 -2.80 -2.92
N LYS A 41 -29.72 -3.72 -2.29
CA LYS A 41 -30.97 -3.38 -1.58
C LYS A 41 -30.71 -2.61 -0.28
N GLN A 42 -29.70 -3.00 0.47
CA GLN A 42 -29.37 -2.40 1.76
C GLN A 42 -28.65 -1.06 1.64
N SER A 43 -27.84 -0.88 0.60
CA SER A 43 -26.94 0.26 0.44
C SER A 43 -26.99 0.84 -0.97
N PRO A 44 -28.13 1.43 -1.40
CA PRO A 44 -28.33 1.91 -2.78
C PRO A 44 -27.37 3.04 -3.19
N VAL A 45 -26.77 3.73 -2.23
CA VAL A 45 -25.81 4.83 -2.47
C VAL A 45 -24.34 4.42 -2.32
N SER A 46 -24.07 3.15 -2.07
CA SER A 46 -22.69 2.63 -1.90
C SER A 46 -21.83 2.87 -3.15
N ASP A 47 -20.55 3.18 -2.96
CA ASP A 47 -19.58 3.32 -4.06
C ASP A 47 -19.20 1.96 -4.68
N HIS A 48 -19.46 0.82 -4.03
CA HIS A 48 -19.43 -0.50 -4.69
C HIS A 48 -20.35 -0.59 -5.89
N ASN A 49 -21.52 0.07 -5.84
CA ASN A 49 -22.50 0.05 -6.92
C ASN A 49 -21.98 0.70 -8.22
N THR A 50 -20.99 1.54 -8.11
CA THR A 50 -20.32 2.22 -9.23
C THR A 50 -18.91 1.70 -9.49
N GLY A 51 -18.48 0.63 -8.79
CA GLY A 51 -17.14 0.07 -8.91
C GLY A 51 -16.02 0.96 -8.32
N LEU A 52 -16.40 1.98 -7.56
CA LEU A 52 -15.51 2.96 -6.95
C LEU A 52 -15.14 2.60 -5.49
N ALA A 53 -15.38 1.37 -5.06
CA ALA A 53 -14.99 0.92 -3.75
C ALA A 53 -14.36 -0.47 -3.79
N VAL A 54 -13.58 -0.74 -2.75
CA VAL A 54 -12.95 -2.04 -2.51
C VAL A 54 -12.93 -2.34 -1.01
N ASP A 55 -13.23 -3.58 -0.67
CA ASP A 55 -13.04 -4.13 0.67
C ASP A 55 -11.76 -4.96 0.69
N LEU A 56 -10.87 -4.67 1.63
CA LEU A 56 -9.59 -5.37 1.84
C LEU A 56 -9.64 -6.12 3.16
N THR A 57 -9.53 -7.45 3.12
CA THR A 57 -9.52 -8.30 4.33
C THR A 57 -8.40 -7.91 5.29
N HIS A 58 -8.74 -7.72 6.57
CA HIS A 58 -7.80 -7.50 7.66
C HIS A 58 -7.13 -8.82 8.06
N ASP A 59 -5.82 -8.93 7.84
CA ASP A 59 -5.02 -10.11 8.15
C ASP A 59 -3.60 -9.73 8.56
N PRO A 60 -3.42 -9.16 9.76
CA PRO A 60 -2.12 -8.67 10.22
C PRO A 60 -1.07 -9.77 10.37
N LYS A 61 -1.50 -11.02 10.64
CA LYS A 61 -0.60 -12.18 10.76
C LYS A 61 0.11 -12.50 9.44
N ASN A 62 -0.57 -12.26 8.32
CA ASN A 62 -0.04 -12.49 6.98
C ASN A 62 0.30 -11.19 6.23
N GLY A 63 0.53 -10.08 6.95
CA GLY A 63 1.10 -8.86 6.42
C GLY A 63 0.11 -7.80 5.92
N ILE A 64 -1.21 -7.95 6.18
CA ILE A 64 -2.22 -6.92 5.85
C ILE A 64 -2.85 -6.39 7.14
N ASP A 65 -2.18 -5.42 7.76
CA ASP A 65 -2.72 -4.70 8.91
C ASP A 65 -3.56 -3.51 8.46
N CYS A 66 -4.88 -3.69 8.45
CA CYS A 66 -5.81 -2.64 8.07
C CYS A 66 -5.85 -1.45 9.05
N VAL A 67 -5.32 -1.57 10.27
CA VAL A 67 -5.18 -0.42 11.20
C VAL A 67 -4.12 0.53 10.66
N GLU A 68 -2.93 0.01 10.33
CA GLU A 68 -1.85 0.80 9.72
C GLU A 68 -2.28 1.35 8.35
N ILE A 69 -2.86 0.49 7.50
CA ILE A 69 -3.29 0.85 6.15
C ILE A 69 -4.33 1.98 6.18
N PHE A 70 -5.30 1.93 7.10
CA PHE A 70 -6.30 2.98 7.28
C PHE A 70 -5.65 4.34 7.57
N GLU A 71 -4.67 4.39 8.47
CA GLU A 71 -3.98 5.63 8.79
C GLU A 71 -3.16 6.17 7.61
N LYS A 72 -2.42 5.32 6.92
CA LYS A 72 -1.58 5.70 5.77
C LYS A 72 -2.39 6.16 4.56
N LEU A 73 -3.50 5.49 4.27
CA LEU A 73 -4.33 5.82 3.11
C LEU A 73 -5.08 7.15 3.24
N LYS A 74 -5.15 7.78 4.41
CA LYS A 74 -5.67 9.14 4.55
C LYS A 74 -4.89 10.18 3.75
N GLU A 75 -3.61 9.90 3.46
CA GLU A 75 -2.72 10.78 2.69
C GLU A 75 -2.84 10.54 1.18
N ASP A 76 -3.50 9.46 0.75
CA ASP A 76 -3.62 9.14 -0.67
C ASP A 76 -4.72 9.97 -1.34
N LYS A 77 -4.33 10.73 -2.37
CA LYS A 77 -5.25 11.59 -3.13
C LYS A 77 -6.43 10.87 -3.76
N ARG A 78 -6.29 9.55 -4.01
CA ARG A 78 -7.34 8.70 -4.61
C ARG A 78 -8.44 8.34 -3.63
N VAL A 79 -8.17 8.42 -2.32
CA VAL A 79 -9.13 8.05 -1.29
C VAL A 79 -10.18 9.14 -1.09
N LYS A 80 -11.45 8.76 -1.19
CA LYS A 80 -12.61 9.58 -0.89
C LYS A 80 -13.01 9.46 0.57
N TYR A 81 -13.18 8.21 1.05
CA TYR A 81 -13.37 7.89 2.47
C TYR A 81 -12.93 6.46 2.78
N LEU A 82 -12.72 6.19 4.06
CA LEU A 82 -12.32 4.91 4.63
C LEU A 82 -13.25 4.55 5.77
N ILE A 83 -13.63 3.25 5.90
CA ILE A 83 -14.39 2.72 7.03
C ILE A 83 -13.70 1.47 7.55
N PHE A 84 -13.40 1.43 8.86
CA PHE A 84 -12.83 0.27 9.52
C PHE A 84 -13.13 0.28 11.02
N GLN A 85 -13.52 -0.86 11.57
CA GLN A 85 -13.79 -1.05 13.00
C GLN A 85 -14.67 0.05 13.62
N GLY A 86 -15.79 0.36 12.98
CA GLY A 86 -16.73 1.37 13.46
C GLY A 86 -16.25 2.82 13.34
N LYS A 87 -15.13 3.06 12.66
CA LYS A 87 -14.60 4.40 12.40
C LYS A 87 -14.74 4.75 10.93
N ILE A 88 -15.04 6.02 10.63
CA ILE A 88 -15.01 6.59 9.30
C ILE A 88 -14.10 7.81 9.26
N TRP A 89 -13.26 7.88 8.25
CA TRP A 89 -12.55 9.08 7.83
C TRP A 89 -12.97 9.44 6.41
N SER A 90 -13.12 10.71 6.10
CA SER A 90 -13.37 11.17 4.74
C SER A 90 -12.57 12.42 4.41
N LYS A 91 -12.12 12.52 3.16
CA LYS A 91 -11.36 13.64 2.64
C LYS A 91 -12.10 14.97 2.82
N GLU A 92 -13.40 15.00 2.54
CA GLU A 92 -14.25 16.19 2.73
C GLU A 92 -14.23 16.73 4.17
N LYS A 93 -14.14 15.81 5.16
CA LYS A 93 -14.15 16.14 6.58
C LYS A 93 -12.82 15.80 7.27
N ALA A 94 -11.71 15.88 6.55
CA ALA A 94 -10.38 15.49 7.05
C ALA A 94 -9.98 16.24 8.34
N LYS A 95 -10.34 17.50 8.47
CA LYS A 95 -10.08 18.31 9.67
C LYS A 95 -10.77 17.79 10.95
N GLN A 96 -11.84 16.99 10.81
CA GLN A 96 -12.54 16.38 11.95
C GLN A 96 -11.88 15.07 12.41
N GLY A 97 -10.86 14.58 11.69
CA GLY A 97 -10.22 13.29 11.98
C GLY A 97 -11.16 12.10 11.81
N ASN A 98 -10.90 11.04 12.59
CA ASN A 98 -11.74 9.86 12.62
C ASN A 98 -13.04 10.15 13.39
N ARG A 99 -14.16 9.74 12.81
CA ARG A 99 -15.49 9.88 13.39
C ARG A 99 -16.11 8.52 13.61
N GLN A 100 -17.08 8.43 14.50
CA GLN A 100 -17.90 7.23 14.67
C GLN A 100 -18.66 6.93 13.38
N TYR A 101 -18.57 5.70 12.90
CA TYR A 101 -19.38 5.22 11.79
C TYR A 101 -20.72 4.70 12.33
N THR A 102 -21.81 5.20 11.79
CA THR A 102 -23.18 4.88 12.25
C THR A 102 -23.95 3.94 11.32
N GLY A 103 -23.30 3.44 10.26
CA GLY A 103 -23.92 2.46 9.35
C GLY A 103 -24.04 1.08 9.99
N SER A 104 -24.89 0.24 9.41
CA SER A 104 -25.23 -1.09 9.94
C SER A 104 -24.06 -2.09 9.97
N ASN A 105 -23.08 -1.93 9.04
CA ASN A 105 -21.89 -2.80 8.99
C ASN A 105 -20.66 -2.04 9.52
N PRO A 106 -20.15 -2.36 10.72
CA PRO A 106 -18.99 -1.66 11.30
C PRO A 106 -17.64 -1.96 10.61
N HIS A 107 -17.58 -2.84 9.61
CA HIS A 107 -16.39 -3.24 8.86
C HIS A 107 -15.26 -3.79 9.74
N ASN A 108 -15.59 -4.70 10.68
CA ASN A 108 -14.62 -5.25 11.64
C ASN A 108 -13.61 -6.21 11.00
N LYS A 109 -13.95 -6.82 9.86
CA LYS A 109 -13.15 -7.87 9.20
C LYS A 109 -12.40 -7.38 7.97
N HIS A 110 -12.67 -6.20 7.48
CA HIS A 110 -12.09 -5.61 6.28
C HIS A 110 -12.08 -4.10 6.36
N LEU A 111 -11.14 -3.50 5.66
CA LEU A 111 -11.09 -2.06 5.41
C LEU A 111 -11.88 -1.76 4.15
N HIS A 112 -12.92 -0.93 4.27
CA HIS A 112 -13.62 -0.33 3.12
C HIS A 112 -12.87 0.91 2.64
N ILE A 113 -12.52 0.93 1.36
CA ILE A 113 -11.81 2.03 0.70
C ILE A 113 -12.70 2.55 -0.42
N SER A 114 -13.19 3.77 -0.31
CA SER A 114 -13.91 4.46 -1.38
C SER A 114 -12.95 5.37 -2.15
N ILE A 115 -13.08 5.39 -3.48
CA ILE A 115 -12.15 5.99 -4.42
C ILE A 115 -12.79 7.21 -5.10
N GLU A 116 -12.04 8.29 -5.24
CA GLU A 116 -12.43 9.46 -6.01
C GLU A 116 -12.66 9.09 -7.48
N SER A 117 -13.82 9.46 -8.02
CA SER A 117 -14.20 9.10 -9.40
C SER A 117 -13.22 9.64 -10.44
N ALA A 118 -12.67 10.83 -10.22
CA ALA A 118 -11.67 11.43 -11.11
C ALA A 118 -10.34 10.66 -11.18
N LEU A 119 -10.06 9.79 -10.18
CA LEU A 119 -8.82 9.03 -10.05
C LEU A 119 -9.05 7.52 -10.17
N CYS A 120 -10.20 7.09 -10.65
CA CYS A 120 -10.61 5.68 -10.74
C CYS A 120 -9.74 4.83 -11.69
N ALA A 121 -8.98 5.44 -12.58
CA ALA A 121 -8.03 4.77 -13.48
C ALA A 121 -6.59 4.73 -12.95
N ASP A 122 -6.27 5.44 -11.86
CA ASP A 122 -4.92 5.54 -11.31
C ASP A 122 -4.53 4.25 -10.56
N THR A 123 -3.68 3.44 -11.16
CA THR A 123 -3.18 2.15 -10.62
C THR A 123 -1.79 2.26 -9.99
N SER A 124 -1.28 3.45 -9.75
CA SER A 124 -0.01 3.68 -9.06
C SER A 124 0.04 2.96 -7.70
N PRO A 125 1.21 2.75 -7.09
CA PRO A 125 1.32 1.99 -5.84
C PRO A 125 0.37 2.50 -4.75
N TRP A 126 -0.48 1.58 -4.23
CA TRP A 126 -1.37 1.84 -3.09
C TRP A 126 -0.66 1.70 -1.75
N PHE A 127 0.33 0.80 -1.67
CA PHE A 127 1.05 0.45 -0.45
C PHE A 127 2.51 0.89 -0.57
N TRP A 128 2.74 2.12 -1.04
CA TRP A 128 4.07 2.66 -1.34
C TRP A 128 5.02 2.65 -0.14
N TRP A 129 4.50 2.73 1.09
CA TRP A 129 5.32 2.67 2.31
C TRP A 129 5.76 1.25 2.67
N MET A 130 5.04 0.20 2.25
CA MET A 130 5.35 -1.19 2.56
C MET A 130 6.54 -1.73 1.74
N ASN A 131 6.81 -1.16 0.58
CA ASN A 131 7.91 -1.52 -0.30
C ASN A 131 9.19 -0.69 -0.05
N GLN A 132 9.19 0.23 0.91
CA GLN A 132 10.40 0.92 1.30
C GLN A 132 11.34 -0.08 1.98
N PRO A 133 12.64 -0.15 1.61
CA PRO A 133 13.59 -0.93 2.36
C PRO A 133 13.50 -0.44 3.80
N LYS A 134 13.18 -1.35 4.73
CA LYS A 134 13.26 -1.03 6.16
C LYS A 134 14.71 -0.62 6.39
N ILE A 135 14.97 0.67 6.45
CA ILE A 135 16.27 1.19 6.86
C ILE A 135 16.44 0.66 8.27
N ILE A 136 17.34 -0.33 8.41
CA ILE A 136 17.68 -0.90 9.71
C ILE A 136 18.51 0.15 10.45
N ASN A 137 17.86 1.21 10.91
CA ASN A 137 18.48 2.29 11.70
C ASN A 137 18.89 1.83 13.12
N GLN A 138 18.88 0.51 13.39
CA GLN A 138 19.26 -0.01 14.71
C GLN A 138 20.63 -0.70 14.76
N VAL A 139 21.39 -0.77 13.67
CA VAL A 139 22.71 -1.46 13.70
C VAL A 139 23.89 -0.50 13.57
N ILE A 140 23.71 0.76 13.19
CA ILE A 140 24.83 1.69 12.99
C ILE A 140 25.36 2.28 14.32
N SER A 141 24.65 2.18 15.44
CA SER A 141 25.11 2.72 16.73
C SER A 141 26.05 1.81 17.52
N LYS A 142 26.42 0.63 17.01
CA LYS A 142 27.31 -0.33 17.72
C LYS A 142 28.47 -0.87 16.89
N VAL A 143 28.76 -0.32 15.71
CA VAL A 143 29.99 -0.68 15.00
C VAL A 143 31.02 0.39 15.31
N THR A 144 31.85 0.16 16.31
CA THR A 144 33.11 0.88 16.51
C THR A 144 33.94 0.72 15.24
N PRO A 145 34.52 1.80 14.67
CA PRO A 145 35.36 1.69 13.50
C PRO A 145 36.59 0.86 13.83
N VAL A 146 36.75 -0.28 13.17
CA VAL A 146 37.97 -1.06 13.22
C VAL A 146 39.07 -0.24 12.56
N PRO A 147 40.22 0.04 13.21
CA PRO A 147 41.30 0.82 12.61
C PRO A 147 41.86 0.06 11.40
N VAL A 148 41.69 0.62 10.20
CA VAL A 148 42.29 0.11 9.00
C VAL A 148 43.82 0.34 9.08
N LYS A 149 44.58 -0.72 9.33
CA LYS A 149 46.06 -0.68 9.22
C LYS A 149 46.43 -0.39 7.76
N LYS A 150 47.01 0.81 7.50
CA LYS A 150 47.68 1.14 6.25
C LYS A 150 48.84 0.16 6.06
N ALA A 151 48.74 -0.69 5.06
CA ALA A 151 49.90 -1.38 4.48
C ALA A 151 49.59 -1.78 3.03
N TYR A 152 49.83 -0.84 2.13
CA TYR A 152 50.09 -1.19 0.74
C TYR A 152 51.36 -0.49 0.32
N THR A 153 52.48 -1.18 0.51
CA THR A 153 53.74 -0.86 -0.18
C THR A 153 53.57 -1.14 -1.67
N LYS A 154 53.83 -0.13 -2.46
CA LYS A 154 53.96 -0.21 -3.94
C LYS A 154 55.05 -1.21 -4.27
N GLN A 155 54.75 -2.41 -4.70
CA GLN A 155 55.68 -3.25 -5.46
C GLN A 155 55.63 -2.81 -6.92
N VAL A 156 56.70 -2.18 -7.37
CA VAL A 156 56.95 -1.82 -8.76
C VAL A 156 57.24 -3.12 -9.51
N CYS A 157 56.41 -3.47 -10.47
CA CYS A 157 56.59 -4.61 -11.34
C CYS A 157 57.71 -4.32 -12.35
N THR A 158 58.78 -5.11 -12.30
CA THR A 158 60.02 -4.99 -13.08
C THR A 158 59.91 -5.50 -14.53
N CYS A 159 58.70 -5.74 -15.07
CA CYS A 159 58.51 -6.40 -16.38
C CYS A 159 58.23 -5.47 -17.57
N CYS A 160 58.38 -4.16 -17.41
CA CYS A 160 58.16 -3.23 -18.56
C CYS A 160 59.44 -2.45 -18.97
N LYS A 161 60.60 -3.12 -18.99
CA LYS A 161 61.78 -2.62 -19.67
C LYS A 161 62.27 -3.66 -20.66
N LEU A 162 61.72 -3.65 -21.85
CA LEU A 162 62.32 -4.21 -23.08
C LEU A 162 61.29 -3.99 -24.20
N HIS A 163 61.46 -2.94 -24.96
CA HIS A 163 61.25 -2.77 -26.40
C HIS A 163 61.13 -1.29 -26.71
N SER A 164 62.28 -0.67 -26.75
CA SER A 164 62.45 0.57 -27.50
C SER A 164 63.85 0.56 -28.07
N THR A 165 64.02 -0.03 -29.26
CA THR A 165 65.10 0.29 -30.17
C THR A 165 64.69 0.00 -31.61
N LYS A 166 64.89 1.06 -32.48
CA LYS A 166 65.02 1.04 -33.96
C LYS A 166 63.71 0.95 -34.73
N SER A 167 63.30 1.85 -35.58
CA SER A 167 64.03 2.67 -36.52
C SER A 167 63.26 3.95 -36.81
#